data_baa14c4fc61e15c27942101f6d3b28cf
#
_entry.id   baa14c4fc61e15c27942101f6d3b28cf
#
_cell.length_a   1.000
_cell.length_b   1.000
_cell.length_c   1.000
_cell.angle_alpha   90.00
_cell.angle_beta   90.00
_cell.angle_gamma   90.00
#
_symmetry.space_group_name_H-M   'P 1'
#
loop_
_entity.id
_entity.type
_entity.pdbx_description
1 polymer ?
#
loop_
_entity_poly.entity_id
_entity_poly.type
_entity_poly.pdbx_seq_one_letter_code
_entity_poly.pdbx_strand_id
1 'polypeptide(L)'
;MDVETSLKKLFALHVFGVKLGLDNTINFLEHLGNPQKNLKTFHIAGSNGKGSTASFISSILQEFDYKTGLYTSPHFVKFNERIMINGKQIDDDFIARFVEDYEDYINIYKLTFFEVTTAMAFKYFYENHTDYCVIETGLGGRLDATNVLSPIAVVITSISFEHTNILGNTIKEITGEKSAIIKSGAKVFIGKLIDEAENLVEEKCTEQSTELYKLNDYINEHREYVELYTDEIELDDWTMPLKGRYQKYNAALAGLTVSKTLFIDDTKKIRAGIKNVISNTGIQGRYEYFHREPTIIFDSAHNPEGVSNFLSEFRIEKDKYNKCSLLFGVMKDKSINEMLSLLNPVFDNFYLTDINYERAAKASELLISCNQLGISAAIVNSSVEFVGNFLSQNKKDCLVVLGSMYLLGEIKAGLLRNLT
;
A
#
# COMPACT_ATOMS: atom_id res chain seq x y z
N MET A 1 13.12 8.85 26.39
CA MET A 1 13.91 7.94 25.50
C MET A 1 14.14 8.67 24.19
N ASP A 2 15.28 8.44 23.45
CA ASP A 2 15.41 8.96 22.10
C ASP A 2 14.65 8.08 21.08
N VAL A 3 14.31 8.64 19.91
CA VAL A 3 13.52 7.96 18.89
C VAL A 3 14.22 6.73 18.31
N GLU A 4 15.55 6.77 18.17
CA GLU A 4 16.31 5.65 17.59
C GLU A 4 16.22 4.40 18.49
N THR A 5 16.35 4.59 19.81
CA THR A 5 16.15 3.52 20.79
C THR A 5 14.72 3.01 20.77
N SER A 6 13.74 3.91 20.69
CA SER A 6 12.31 3.55 20.60
C SER A 6 11.99 2.74 19.35
N LEU A 7 12.52 3.15 18.20
CA LEU A 7 12.36 2.40 16.94
C LEU A 7 13.04 1.02 16.99
N LYS A 8 14.22 0.91 17.60
CA LYS A 8 14.87 -0.39 17.81
C LYS A 8 14.00 -1.33 18.65
N LYS A 9 13.38 -0.82 19.73
CA LYS A 9 12.42 -1.58 20.56
C LYS A 9 11.19 -1.99 19.74
N LEU A 10 10.59 -1.08 18.98
CA LEU A 10 9.44 -1.38 18.12
C LEU A 10 9.78 -2.46 17.09
N PHE A 11 10.89 -2.33 16.39
CA PHE A 11 11.29 -3.33 15.39
C PHE A 11 11.64 -4.70 16.02
N ALA A 12 12.14 -4.73 17.24
CA ALA A 12 12.35 -5.99 17.96
C ALA A 12 11.05 -6.77 18.20
N LEU A 13 9.87 -6.10 18.21
CA LEU A 13 8.57 -6.75 18.34
C LEU A 13 8.21 -7.64 17.13
N HIS A 14 8.91 -7.53 16.01
CA HIS A 14 8.74 -8.44 14.88
C HIS A 14 9.02 -9.90 15.24
N VAL A 15 9.80 -10.15 16.27
CA VAL A 15 10.06 -11.51 16.79
C VAL A 15 8.77 -12.23 17.23
N PHE A 16 7.74 -11.47 17.63
CA PHE A 16 6.44 -12.04 17.99
C PHE A 16 5.58 -12.42 16.77
N GLY A 17 6.06 -12.14 15.56
CA GLY A 17 5.41 -12.51 14.31
C GLY A 17 4.05 -11.88 14.11
N VAL A 18 3.19 -12.60 13.36
CA VAL A 18 1.77 -12.25 13.17
C VAL A 18 0.96 -13.06 14.16
N LYS A 19 0.32 -12.40 15.12
CA LYS A 19 -0.67 -13.04 16.01
C LYS A 19 -2.05 -12.88 15.41
N LEU A 20 -2.75 -14.00 15.29
CA LEU A 20 -4.14 -14.00 14.82
C LEU A 20 -5.06 -13.78 16.01
N GLY A 21 -5.77 -12.66 16.03
CA GLY A 21 -6.70 -12.29 17.09
C GLY A 21 -6.71 -10.78 17.32
N LEU A 22 -7.82 -10.26 17.84
CA LEU A 22 -8.00 -8.83 18.13
C LEU A 22 -7.88 -8.51 19.62
N ASP A 23 -7.86 -9.51 20.50
CA ASP A 23 -7.92 -9.33 21.96
C ASP A 23 -6.80 -8.43 22.47
N ASN A 24 -5.56 -8.65 22.02
CA ASN A 24 -4.45 -7.81 22.40
C ASN A 24 -4.67 -6.34 21.99
N THR A 25 -5.11 -6.12 20.76
CA THR A 25 -5.35 -4.77 20.24
C THR A 25 -6.50 -4.11 20.99
N ILE A 26 -7.61 -4.84 21.24
CA ILE A 26 -8.76 -4.34 21.98
C ILE A 26 -8.36 -3.94 23.41
N ASN A 27 -7.68 -4.84 24.14
CA ASN A 27 -7.25 -4.59 25.51
C ASN A 27 -6.25 -3.42 25.60
N PHE A 28 -5.33 -3.32 24.64
CA PHE A 28 -4.39 -2.21 24.60
C PHE A 28 -5.09 -0.88 24.31
N LEU A 29 -6.02 -0.86 23.36
CA LEU A 29 -6.80 0.33 23.08
C LEU A 29 -7.70 0.73 24.24
N GLU A 30 -8.26 -0.23 24.99
CA GLU A 30 -8.97 0.05 26.23
C GLU A 30 -8.07 0.71 27.27
N HIS A 31 -6.86 0.21 27.45
CA HIS A 31 -5.85 0.82 28.31
C HIS A 31 -5.49 2.25 27.88
N LEU A 32 -5.52 2.54 26.55
CA LEU A 32 -5.32 3.88 25.98
C LEU A 32 -6.55 4.80 26.07
N GLY A 33 -7.68 4.34 26.63
CA GLY A 33 -8.93 5.09 26.74
C GLY A 33 -9.80 5.02 25.48
N ASN A 34 -9.62 4.00 24.64
CA ASN A 34 -10.39 3.74 23.41
C ASN A 34 -10.39 4.90 22.40
N PRO A 35 -9.23 5.46 22.01
CA PRO A 35 -9.16 6.60 21.10
C PRO A 35 -9.85 6.34 19.76
N GLN A 36 -9.80 5.10 19.25
CA GLN A 36 -10.37 4.68 17.96
C GLN A 36 -11.90 4.86 17.89
N LYS A 37 -12.60 4.83 19.02
CA LYS A 37 -14.07 4.98 19.05
C LYS A 37 -14.55 6.39 18.68
N ASN A 38 -13.67 7.38 18.74
CA ASN A 38 -13.97 8.77 18.42
C ASN A 38 -13.50 9.20 17.02
N LEU A 39 -12.92 8.28 16.24
CA LEU A 39 -12.40 8.57 14.91
C LEU A 39 -13.47 8.27 13.85
N LYS A 40 -13.67 9.18 12.90
CA LYS A 40 -14.44 8.92 11.67
C LYS A 40 -13.49 8.34 10.64
N THR A 41 -13.65 7.06 10.32
CA THR A 41 -12.66 6.33 9.55
C THR A 41 -13.16 5.85 8.21
N PHE A 42 -12.29 5.95 7.19
CA PHE A 42 -12.36 5.21 5.93
C PHE A 42 -11.42 4.02 6.08
N HIS A 43 -11.94 2.79 6.00
CA HIS A 43 -11.18 1.56 6.25
C HIS A 43 -10.96 0.80 4.95
N ILE A 44 -9.71 0.59 4.56
CA ILE A 44 -9.34 0.10 3.24
C ILE A 44 -8.69 -1.28 3.31
N ALA A 45 -9.30 -2.26 2.66
CA ALA A 45 -8.72 -3.59 2.43
C ALA A 45 -8.58 -3.87 0.93
N GLY A 46 -7.86 -4.92 0.59
CA GLY A 46 -7.68 -5.40 -0.78
C GLY A 46 -6.35 -6.11 -0.98
N SER A 47 -6.16 -6.76 -2.10
CA SER A 47 -4.89 -7.37 -2.47
C SER A 47 -3.92 -6.30 -2.99
N ASN A 48 -4.28 -5.60 -4.04
CA ASN A 48 -3.51 -4.50 -4.62
C ASN A 48 -4.27 -3.18 -4.53
N GLY A 49 -3.56 -2.05 -4.59
CA GLY A 49 -4.19 -0.72 -4.65
C GLY A 49 -4.54 -0.07 -3.30
N LYS A 50 -4.48 -0.79 -2.18
CA LYS A 50 -4.83 -0.24 -0.85
C LYS A 50 -4.20 1.11 -0.55
N GLY A 51 -2.87 1.16 -0.48
CA GLY A 51 -2.13 2.38 -0.16
C GLY A 51 -2.33 3.50 -1.18
N SER A 52 -2.52 3.17 -2.48
CA SER A 52 -2.84 4.17 -3.51
C SER A 52 -4.23 4.78 -3.29
N THR A 53 -5.25 3.94 -3.10
CA THR A 53 -6.63 4.38 -2.85
C THR A 53 -6.72 5.18 -1.54
N ALA A 54 -6.04 4.70 -0.47
CA ALA A 54 -5.95 5.42 0.80
C ALA A 54 -5.31 6.81 0.62
N SER A 55 -4.22 6.89 -0.14
CA SER A 55 -3.56 8.16 -0.46
C SER A 55 -4.46 9.11 -1.26
N PHE A 56 -5.17 8.60 -2.28
CA PHE A 56 -6.13 9.43 -3.04
C PHE A 56 -7.27 9.93 -2.15
N ILE A 57 -7.89 9.08 -1.32
CA ILE A 57 -8.94 9.51 -0.37
C ILE A 57 -8.40 10.59 0.55
N SER A 58 -7.23 10.36 1.17
CA SER A 58 -6.61 11.33 2.07
C SER A 58 -6.31 12.66 1.37
N SER A 59 -5.78 12.60 0.16
CA SER A 59 -5.45 13.80 -0.63
C SER A 59 -6.70 14.58 -1.03
N ILE A 60 -7.78 13.90 -1.43
CA ILE A 60 -9.06 14.55 -1.73
C ILE A 60 -9.61 15.24 -0.48
N LEU A 61 -9.66 14.56 0.67
CA LEU A 61 -10.15 15.14 1.92
C LEU A 61 -9.35 16.39 2.34
N GLN A 62 -8.04 16.43 2.11
CA GLN A 62 -7.20 17.60 2.38
C GLN A 62 -7.58 18.81 1.52
N GLU A 63 -7.95 18.61 0.25
CA GLU A 63 -8.39 19.70 -0.63
C GLU A 63 -9.77 20.27 -0.21
N PHE A 64 -10.50 19.54 0.63
CA PHE A 64 -11.72 20.04 1.30
C PHE A 64 -11.42 20.66 2.67
N ASP A 65 -10.15 20.94 2.96
CA ASP A 65 -9.68 21.56 4.20
C ASP A 65 -9.91 20.72 5.48
N TYR A 66 -10.18 19.41 5.32
CA TYR A 66 -10.28 18.51 6.48
C TYR A 66 -8.91 18.15 7.03
N LYS A 67 -8.79 18.14 8.34
CA LYS A 67 -7.62 17.60 9.04
C LYS A 67 -7.65 16.08 8.96
N THR A 68 -6.88 15.53 8.04
CA THR A 68 -6.97 14.12 7.63
C THR A 68 -5.79 13.32 8.14
N GLY A 69 -6.07 12.28 8.95
CA GLY A 69 -5.11 11.25 9.32
C GLY A 69 -4.98 10.21 8.20
N LEU A 70 -3.76 9.74 7.93
CA LEU A 70 -3.46 8.66 7.00
C LEU A 70 -2.58 7.62 7.67
N TYR A 71 -3.05 6.37 7.73
CA TYR A 71 -2.28 5.21 8.21
C TYR A 71 -2.09 4.21 7.08
N THR A 72 -0.84 3.97 6.69
CA THR A 72 -0.48 3.06 5.61
C THR A 72 0.66 2.12 6.00
N SER A 73 0.79 0.98 5.30
CA SER A 73 1.84 0.01 5.56
C SER A 73 2.26 -0.76 4.30
N PRO A 74 3.53 -1.19 4.23
CA PRO A 74 4.66 -0.79 5.08
C PRO A 74 5.16 0.63 4.76
N HIS A 75 6.14 1.14 5.53
CA HIS A 75 6.86 2.37 5.18
C HIS A 75 7.92 2.11 4.09
N PHE A 76 8.35 3.16 3.44
CA PHE A 76 9.36 3.10 2.38
C PHE A 76 10.78 3.25 2.94
N VAL A 77 11.09 4.37 3.59
CA VAL A 77 12.39 4.65 4.20
C VAL A 77 12.29 4.81 5.71
N LYS A 78 11.35 5.62 6.20
CA LYS A 78 11.22 5.96 7.63
C LYS A 78 9.91 5.42 8.20
N PHE A 79 9.96 4.93 9.42
CA PHE A 79 8.78 4.48 10.17
C PHE A 79 7.66 5.52 10.18
N ASN A 80 8.01 6.80 10.32
CA ASN A 80 7.09 7.93 10.39
C ASN A 80 6.15 8.05 9.20
N GLU A 81 6.54 7.53 8.04
CA GLU A 81 5.72 7.51 6.82
C GLU A 81 4.41 6.73 7.00
N ARG A 82 4.34 5.84 8.01
CA ARG A 82 3.13 5.04 8.29
C ARG A 82 1.99 5.85 8.85
N ILE A 83 2.28 6.98 9.52
CA ILE A 83 1.30 7.76 10.27
C ILE A 83 1.50 9.23 9.90
N MET A 84 0.51 9.80 9.24
CA MET A 84 0.57 11.18 8.77
C MET A 84 -0.71 11.95 9.10
N ILE A 85 -0.59 13.26 9.25
CA ILE A 85 -1.72 14.19 9.29
C ILE A 85 -1.45 15.29 8.28
N ASN A 86 -2.33 15.45 7.27
CA ASN A 86 -2.20 16.42 6.18
C ASN A 86 -0.78 16.41 5.57
N GLY A 87 -0.29 15.21 5.19
CA GLY A 87 1.03 15.00 4.59
C GLY A 87 2.22 15.16 5.54
N LYS A 88 2.00 15.62 6.77
CA LYS A 88 3.05 15.73 7.78
C LYS A 88 3.17 14.41 8.55
N GLN A 89 4.35 13.83 8.55
CA GLN A 89 4.64 12.58 9.27
C GLN A 89 4.57 12.79 10.78
N ILE A 90 4.23 11.73 11.52
CA ILE A 90 4.24 11.71 12.99
C ILE A 90 5.61 12.15 13.52
N ASP A 91 5.59 12.95 14.60
CA ASP A 91 6.80 13.47 15.20
C ASP A 91 7.59 12.38 15.94
N ASP A 92 8.91 12.46 15.86
CA ASP A 92 9.83 11.54 16.56
C ASP A 92 9.61 11.56 18.09
N ASP A 93 9.31 12.74 18.66
CA ASP A 93 9.02 12.91 20.08
C ASP A 93 7.74 12.18 20.50
N PHE A 94 6.73 12.13 19.61
CA PHE A 94 5.51 11.37 19.90
C PHE A 94 5.79 9.87 19.93
N ILE A 95 6.55 9.37 18.95
CA ILE A 95 6.94 7.96 18.87
C ILE A 95 7.72 7.57 20.14
N ALA A 96 8.72 8.39 20.50
CA ALA A 96 9.56 8.12 21.66
C ALA A 96 8.76 8.07 22.96
N ARG A 97 7.90 9.09 23.21
CA ARG A 97 7.02 9.13 24.39
C ARG A 97 6.05 7.96 24.42
N PHE A 98 5.39 7.66 23.29
CA PHE A 98 4.42 6.55 23.24
C PHE A 98 5.08 5.21 23.60
N VAL A 99 6.27 4.94 23.07
CA VAL A 99 6.98 3.70 23.38
C VAL A 99 7.42 3.68 24.85
N GLU A 100 7.90 4.78 25.39
CA GLU A 100 8.34 4.90 26.78
C GLU A 100 7.16 4.75 27.76
N ASP A 101 6.05 5.43 27.52
CA ASP A 101 4.87 5.41 28.39
C ASP A 101 4.22 4.02 28.47
N TYR A 102 4.31 3.24 27.40
CA TYR A 102 3.61 1.94 27.32
C TYR A 102 4.55 0.73 27.23
N GLU A 103 5.86 0.90 27.44
CA GLU A 103 6.87 -0.17 27.33
C GLU A 103 6.52 -1.38 28.21
N ASP A 104 6.17 -1.16 29.48
CA ASP A 104 5.82 -2.23 30.39
C ASP A 104 4.60 -3.03 29.91
N TYR A 105 3.56 -2.33 29.46
CA TYR A 105 2.36 -2.97 28.91
C TYR A 105 2.70 -3.81 27.66
N ILE A 106 3.44 -3.22 26.74
CA ILE A 106 3.86 -3.89 25.49
C ILE A 106 4.62 -5.19 25.80
N ASN A 107 5.53 -5.13 26.74
CA ASN A 107 6.37 -6.28 27.12
C ASN A 107 5.59 -7.36 27.88
N ILE A 108 4.75 -6.98 28.86
CA ILE A 108 3.95 -7.92 29.66
C ILE A 108 2.99 -8.72 28.77
N TYR A 109 2.28 -8.03 27.87
CA TYR A 109 1.29 -8.65 26.97
C TYR A 109 1.89 -9.14 25.66
N LYS A 110 3.20 -8.93 25.44
CA LYS A 110 3.95 -9.33 24.23
C LYS A 110 3.25 -8.85 22.95
N LEU A 111 2.91 -7.57 22.90
CA LEU A 111 2.25 -6.99 21.74
C LEU A 111 3.13 -7.09 20.50
N THR A 112 2.54 -7.32 19.35
CA THR A 112 3.24 -7.35 18.07
C THR A 112 3.54 -5.93 17.59
N PHE A 113 4.50 -5.80 16.70
CA PHE A 113 4.83 -4.54 16.04
C PHE A 113 3.59 -3.86 15.45
N PHE A 114 2.73 -4.63 14.76
CA PHE A 114 1.57 -4.06 14.07
C PHE A 114 0.46 -3.64 15.05
N GLU A 115 0.22 -4.40 16.13
CA GLU A 115 -0.72 -4.02 17.19
C GLU A 115 -0.30 -2.68 17.85
N VAL A 116 0.98 -2.54 18.17
CA VAL A 116 1.51 -1.32 18.80
C VAL A 116 1.44 -0.12 17.85
N THR A 117 1.85 -0.29 16.58
CA THR A 117 1.84 0.81 15.60
C THR A 117 0.43 1.26 15.23
N THR A 118 -0.53 0.32 15.17
CA THR A 118 -1.95 0.64 14.94
C THR A 118 -2.53 1.44 16.11
N ALA A 119 -2.29 1.02 17.35
CA ALA A 119 -2.74 1.74 18.53
C ALA A 119 -2.10 3.14 18.64
N MET A 120 -0.80 3.25 18.30
CA MET A 120 -0.08 4.54 18.22
C MET A 120 -0.74 5.47 17.21
N ALA A 121 -1.08 4.97 16.00
CA ALA A 121 -1.75 5.77 14.97
C ALA A 121 -3.09 6.32 15.46
N PHE A 122 -3.94 5.47 16.06
CA PHE A 122 -5.24 5.90 16.56
C PHE A 122 -5.12 6.92 17.68
N LYS A 123 -4.18 6.73 18.62
CA LYS A 123 -3.92 7.70 19.68
C LYS A 123 -3.43 9.03 19.11
N TYR A 124 -2.49 9.00 18.16
CA TYR A 124 -1.98 10.20 17.50
C TYR A 124 -3.08 10.99 16.79
N PHE A 125 -3.95 10.31 16.03
CA PHE A 125 -5.05 10.96 15.33
C PHE A 125 -6.08 11.56 16.31
N TYR A 126 -6.42 10.83 17.36
CA TYR A 126 -7.34 11.30 18.40
C TYR A 126 -6.81 12.54 19.12
N GLU A 127 -5.56 12.52 19.59
CA GLU A 127 -4.95 13.66 20.30
C GLU A 127 -4.78 14.88 19.40
N ASN A 128 -4.64 14.67 18.10
CA ASN A 128 -4.55 15.74 17.13
C ASN A 128 -5.91 16.20 16.58
N HIS A 129 -7.04 15.66 17.06
CA HIS A 129 -8.39 16.06 16.64
C HIS A 129 -8.55 16.03 15.11
N THR A 130 -8.23 14.91 14.46
CA THR A 130 -8.45 14.74 13.03
C THR A 130 -9.94 14.68 12.73
N ASP A 131 -10.37 15.32 11.62
CA ASP A 131 -11.77 15.27 11.17
C ASP A 131 -12.11 13.90 10.60
N TYR A 132 -11.19 13.33 9.83
CA TYR A 132 -11.28 12.00 9.20
C TYR A 132 -9.95 11.29 9.26
N CYS A 133 -10.02 9.94 9.28
CA CYS A 133 -8.84 9.09 9.22
C CYS A 133 -9.00 8.05 8.11
N VAL A 134 -8.00 7.90 7.27
CA VAL A 134 -7.93 6.89 6.23
C VAL A 134 -6.98 5.80 6.68
N ILE A 135 -7.49 4.58 6.87
CA ILE A 135 -6.80 3.49 7.54
C ILE A 135 -6.67 2.31 6.59
N GLU A 136 -5.45 1.97 6.20
CA GLU A 136 -5.12 0.78 5.42
C GLU A 136 -4.97 -0.43 6.34
N THR A 137 -5.59 -1.58 5.99
CA THR A 137 -5.32 -2.86 6.66
C THR A 137 -3.90 -3.34 6.37
N GLY A 138 -3.24 -3.92 7.36
CA GLY A 138 -1.91 -4.51 7.17
C GLY A 138 -1.95 -5.84 6.41
N LEU A 139 -2.84 -6.76 6.83
CA LEU A 139 -2.95 -8.10 6.26
C LEU A 139 -4.37 -8.64 6.39
N GLY A 140 -4.98 -9.02 5.25
CA GLY A 140 -6.33 -9.57 5.24
C GLY A 140 -7.37 -8.52 5.63
N GLY A 141 -8.02 -8.71 6.75
CA GLY A 141 -9.03 -7.82 7.32
C GLY A 141 -9.60 -8.36 8.63
N ARG A 142 -10.12 -9.58 8.65
CA ARG A 142 -10.85 -10.17 9.79
C ARG A 142 -10.09 -10.10 11.12
N LEU A 143 -8.83 -10.45 11.12
CA LEU A 143 -7.95 -10.46 12.30
C LEU A 143 -6.85 -9.40 12.23
N ASP A 144 -6.99 -8.41 11.32
CA ASP A 144 -6.08 -7.28 11.24
C ASP A 144 -6.29 -6.35 12.44
N ALA A 145 -5.20 -5.85 13.04
CA ALA A 145 -5.29 -4.98 14.23
C ALA A 145 -6.12 -3.71 13.99
N THR A 146 -6.31 -3.30 12.72
CA THR A 146 -7.17 -2.17 12.37
C THR A 146 -8.67 -2.51 12.44
N ASN A 147 -9.06 -3.81 12.48
CA ASN A 147 -10.47 -4.24 12.45
C ASN A 147 -11.25 -4.04 13.76
N VAL A 148 -10.75 -3.21 14.64
CA VAL A 148 -11.39 -2.71 15.86
C VAL A 148 -12.19 -1.43 15.65
N LEU A 149 -12.19 -0.93 14.41
CA LEU A 149 -12.87 0.29 14.00
C LEU A 149 -14.37 0.06 13.72
N SER A 150 -15.13 1.16 13.84
CA SER A 150 -16.49 1.29 13.30
C SER A 150 -16.47 2.35 12.19
N PRO A 151 -16.08 1.97 10.95
CA PRO A 151 -15.82 2.91 9.88
C PRO A 151 -17.12 3.53 9.33
N ILE A 152 -17.04 4.77 8.83
CA ILE A 152 -18.14 5.39 8.06
C ILE A 152 -18.15 4.90 6.60
N ALA A 153 -17.00 4.48 6.09
CA ALA A 153 -16.85 3.89 4.76
C ALA A 153 -15.84 2.75 4.79
N VAL A 154 -16.13 1.69 4.07
CA VAL A 154 -15.24 0.56 3.81
C VAL A 154 -14.92 0.50 2.33
N VAL A 155 -13.67 0.28 1.99
CA VAL A 155 -13.22 0.14 0.59
C VAL A 155 -12.51 -1.19 0.41
N ILE A 156 -12.93 -1.98 -0.58
CA ILE A 156 -12.24 -3.20 -1.02
C ILE A 156 -11.71 -2.95 -2.43
N THR A 157 -10.39 -2.76 -2.56
CA THR A 157 -9.78 -2.27 -3.81
C THR A 157 -9.69 -3.34 -4.88
N SER A 158 -9.21 -4.53 -4.53
CA SER A 158 -9.11 -5.71 -5.40
C SER A 158 -9.03 -6.99 -4.57
N ILE A 159 -9.33 -8.13 -5.21
CA ILE A 159 -9.18 -9.47 -4.63
C ILE A 159 -8.38 -10.33 -5.59
N SER A 160 -7.24 -10.83 -5.14
CA SER A 160 -6.42 -11.80 -5.87
C SER A 160 -5.66 -12.71 -4.91
N PHE A 161 -5.03 -13.74 -5.44
CA PHE A 161 -4.21 -14.65 -4.63
C PHE A 161 -2.99 -13.93 -4.07
N GLU A 162 -2.96 -13.80 -2.75
CA GLU A 162 -1.84 -13.28 -1.99
C GLU A 162 -1.83 -13.89 -0.58
N HIS A 163 -0.66 -13.99 0.04
CA HIS A 163 -0.51 -14.50 1.41
C HIS A 163 -1.31 -15.79 1.69
N THR A 164 -1.33 -16.70 0.72
CA THR A 164 -2.17 -17.91 0.76
C THR A 164 -1.94 -18.78 1.99
N ASN A 165 -0.74 -18.76 2.56
CA ASN A 165 -0.41 -19.45 3.82
C ASN A 165 -1.20 -18.94 5.03
N ILE A 166 -1.80 -17.73 4.94
CA ILE A 166 -2.51 -17.06 6.07
C ILE A 166 -3.96 -16.80 5.72
N LEU A 167 -4.23 -16.32 4.49
CA LEU A 167 -5.56 -15.86 4.08
C LEU A 167 -6.41 -16.96 3.41
N GLY A 168 -5.79 -18.12 3.11
CA GLY A 168 -6.44 -19.23 2.41
C GLY A 168 -6.03 -19.35 0.96
N ASN A 169 -6.42 -20.49 0.35
CA ASN A 169 -6.00 -20.90 -0.99
C ASN A 169 -7.09 -20.73 -2.06
N THR A 170 -8.21 -20.08 -1.69
CA THR A 170 -9.34 -19.82 -2.60
C THR A 170 -9.71 -18.33 -2.58
N ILE A 171 -10.31 -17.87 -3.66
CA ILE A 171 -10.86 -16.51 -3.74
C ILE A 171 -11.90 -16.28 -2.65
N LYS A 172 -12.71 -17.30 -2.35
CA LYS A 172 -13.72 -17.26 -1.30
C LYS A 172 -13.12 -16.98 0.08
N GLU A 173 -12.06 -17.71 0.45
CA GLU A 173 -11.37 -17.51 1.74
C GLU A 173 -10.76 -16.12 1.83
N ILE A 174 -10.02 -15.68 0.80
CA ILE A 174 -9.37 -14.38 0.75
C ILE A 174 -10.42 -13.25 0.80
N THR A 175 -11.53 -13.40 0.07
CA THR A 175 -12.65 -12.45 0.12
C THR A 175 -13.27 -12.38 1.50
N GLY A 176 -13.50 -13.53 2.13
CA GLY A 176 -14.04 -13.61 3.50
C GLY A 176 -13.16 -12.91 4.53
N GLU A 177 -11.83 -13.08 4.43
CA GLU A 177 -10.88 -12.38 5.30
C GLU A 177 -10.92 -10.86 5.10
N LYS A 178 -10.97 -10.37 3.86
CA LYS A 178 -10.95 -8.94 3.57
C LYS A 178 -12.30 -8.27 3.83
N SER A 179 -13.41 -8.90 3.43
CA SER A 179 -14.76 -8.35 3.62
C SER A 179 -15.21 -8.31 5.10
N ALA A 180 -14.49 -8.98 6.00
CA ALA A 180 -14.77 -8.94 7.42
C ALA A 180 -14.60 -7.56 8.09
N ILE A 181 -14.00 -6.60 7.38
CA ILE A 181 -13.95 -5.19 7.83
C ILE A 181 -15.28 -4.45 7.60
N ILE A 182 -16.23 -5.05 6.86
CA ILE A 182 -17.57 -4.48 6.64
C ILE A 182 -18.37 -4.55 7.94
N LYS A 183 -18.82 -3.40 8.41
CA LYS A 183 -19.59 -3.24 9.64
C LYS A 183 -20.92 -2.55 9.34
N SER A 184 -21.94 -2.86 10.14
CA SER A 184 -23.21 -2.16 10.05
C SER A 184 -23.05 -0.65 10.19
N GLY A 185 -23.79 0.12 9.38
CA GLY A 185 -23.74 1.58 9.34
C GLY A 185 -22.65 2.17 8.44
N ALA A 186 -21.74 1.35 7.89
CA ALA A 186 -20.75 1.80 6.92
C ALA A 186 -21.32 1.79 5.50
N LYS A 187 -20.87 2.71 4.63
CA LYS A 187 -21.04 2.59 3.18
C LYS A 187 -19.89 1.75 2.63
N VAL A 188 -20.18 0.83 1.71
CA VAL A 188 -19.18 -0.10 1.18
C VAL A 188 -18.89 0.21 -0.28
N PHE A 189 -17.62 0.30 -0.64
CA PHE A 189 -17.16 0.60 -1.98
C PHE A 189 -16.23 -0.52 -2.46
N ILE A 190 -16.46 -1.03 -3.65
CA ILE A 190 -15.58 -2.04 -4.24
C ILE A 190 -14.99 -1.55 -5.56
N GLY A 191 -13.71 -1.87 -5.75
CA GLY A 191 -13.03 -1.70 -7.03
C GLY A 191 -13.48 -2.75 -8.05
N LYS A 192 -12.67 -2.98 -9.06
CA LYS A 192 -12.93 -4.03 -10.07
C LYS A 192 -12.60 -5.40 -9.47
N LEU A 193 -13.61 -6.12 -9.08
CA LEU A 193 -13.49 -7.49 -8.57
C LEU A 193 -13.90 -8.50 -9.64
N ILE A 194 -13.49 -9.75 -9.47
CA ILE A 194 -14.05 -10.88 -10.24
C ILE A 194 -15.43 -11.24 -9.66
N ASP A 195 -16.30 -11.81 -10.47
CA ASP A 195 -17.71 -12.09 -10.12
C ASP A 195 -17.85 -12.90 -8.81
N GLU A 196 -17.00 -13.91 -8.60
CA GLU A 196 -17.01 -14.71 -7.36
C GLU A 196 -16.77 -13.83 -6.12
N ALA A 197 -15.78 -12.95 -6.17
CA ALA A 197 -15.46 -12.07 -5.05
C ALA A 197 -16.52 -11.00 -4.85
N GLU A 198 -17.06 -10.43 -5.93
CA GLU A 198 -18.12 -9.44 -5.90
C GLU A 198 -19.39 -9.98 -5.22
N ASN A 199 -19.85 -11.16 -5.64
CA ASN A 199 -21.02 -11.83 -5.05
C ASN A 199 -20.85 -12.07 -3.52
N LEU A 200 -19.66 -12.50 -3.08
CA LEU A 200 -19.37 -12.70 -1.66
C LEU A 200 -19.38 -11.40 -0.86
N VAL A 201 -18.93 -10.29 -1.46
CA VAL A 201 -19.01 -8.97 -0.81
C VAL A 201 -20.46 -8.50 -0.75
N GLU A 202 -21.29 -8.74 -1.78
CA GLU A 202 -22.74 -8.45 -1.77
C GLU A 202 -23.47 -9.21 -0.67
N GLU A 203 -23.19 -10.51 -0.53
CA GLU A 203 -23.72 -11.32 0.56
C GLU A 203 -23.36 -10.71 1.91
N LYS A 204 -22.10 -10.30 2.08
CA LYS A 204 -21.63 -9.68 3.32
C LYS A 204 -22.29 -8.33 3.59
N CYS A 205 -22.50 -7.51 2.58
CA CYS A 205 -23.23 -6.24 2.69
C CYS A 205 -24.68 -6.47 3.10
N THR A 206 -25.34 -7.48 2.53
CA THR A 206 -26.71 -7.88 2.91
C THR A 206 -26.77 -8.31 4.37
N GLU A 207 -25.85 -9.16 4.83
CA GLU A 207 -25.76 -9.59 6.23
C GLU A 207 -25.60 -8.41 7.21
N GLN A 208 -24.82 -7.39 6.82
CA GLN A 208 -24.55 -6.22 7.65
C GLN A 208 -25.56 -5.08 7.44
N SER A 209 -26.52 -5.25 6.53
CA SER A 209 -27.50 -4.22 6.14
C SER A 209 -26.81 -2.90 5.72
N THR A 210 -25.79 -2.99 4.83
CA THR A 210 -25.00 -1.86 4.35
C THR A 210 -25.29 -1.56 2.88
N GLU A 211 -25.10 -0.30 2.47
CA GLU A 211 -25.14 0.12 1.07
C GLU A 211 -23.85 -0.28 0.36
N LEU A 212 -23.97 -0.89 -0.82
CA LEU A 212 -22.83 -1.28 -1.66
C LEU A 212 -22.79 -0.42 -2.92
N TYR A 213 -21.62 0.13 -3.20
CA TYR A 213 -21.28 0.91 -4.40
C TYR A 213 -20.19 0.16 -5.17
N LYS A 214 -20.51 -0.30 -6.38
CA LYS A 214 -19.57 -1.00 -7.27
C LYS A 214 -18.98 -0.01 -8.24
N LEU A 215 -17.65 0.10 -8.28
CA LEU A 215 -16.99 1.07 -9.18
C LEU A 215 -17.44 0.92 -10.64
N ASN A 216 -17.67 -0.33 -11.09
CA ASN A 216 -18.11 -0.60 -12.47
C ASN A 216 -19.42 0.09 -12.86
N ASP A 217 -20.32 0.36 -11.89
CA ASP A 217 -21.61 1.01 -12.14
C ASP A 217 -21.48 2.53 -12.32
N TYR A 218 -20.32 3.09 -11.99
CA TYR A 218 -20.06 4.53 -11.94
C TYR A 218 -18.95 5.00 -12.88
N ILE A 219 -18.37 4.11 -13.70
CA ILE A 219 -17.30 4.48 -14.63
C ILE A 219 -17.64 4.16 -16.07
N ASN A 220 -17.16 5.03 -16.97
CA ASN A 220 -16.99 4.69 -18.38
C ASN A 220 -15.50 4.54 -18.69
N GLU A 221 -15.17 3.46 -19.37
CA GLU A 221 -13.79 3.15 -19.71
C GLU A 221 -13.49 3.50 -21.15
N HIS A 222 -12.50 4.37 -21.36
CA HIS A 222 -11.91 4.66 -22.64
C HIS A 222 -10.50 4.06 -22.73
N ARG A 223 -9.92 4.06 -23.94
CA ARG A 223 -8.58 3.50 -24.12
C ARG A 223 -7.51 4.19 -23.26
N GLU A 224 -7.60 5.50 -23.12
CA GLU A 224 -6.58 6.33 -22.47
C GLU A 224 -7.01 6.93 -21.14
N TYR A 225 -8.31 6.97 -20.84
CA TYR A 225 -8.83 7.54 -19.61
C TYR A 225 -10.03 6.76 -19.07
N VAL A 226 -10.40 7.06 -17.83
CA VAL A 226 -11.56 6.53 -17.12
C VAL A 226 -12.38 7.75 -16.70
N GLU A 227 -13.67 7.73 -16.95
CA GLU A 227 -14.62 8.73 -16.45
C GLU A 227 -15.33 8.19 -15.23
N LEU A 228 -15.65 9.05 -14.28
CA LEU A 228 -16.44 8.72 -13.10
C LEU A 228 -17.71 9.56 -13.09
N TYR A 229 -18.85 8.91 -12.97
CA TYR A 229 -20.17 9.52 -12.89
C TYR A 229 -20.87 9.10 -11.61
N THR A 230 -21.39 10.06 -10.88
CA THR A 230 -22.34 9.85 -9.80
C THR A 230 -23.43 10.92 -9.89
N ASP A 231 -24.45 10.82 -9.04
CA ASP A 231 -25.46 11.87 -8.98
C ASP A 231 -24.89 13.22 -8.51
N GLU A 232 -23.74 13.16 -7.82
CA GLU A 232 -23.09 14.34 -7.24
C GLU A 232 -21.99 14.90 -8.12
N ILE A 233 -21.24 14.05 -8.84
CA ILE A 233 -20.05 14.45 -9.58
C ILE A 233 -19.95 13.81 -10.96
N GLU A 234 -19.34 14.55 -11.88
CA GLU A 234 -18.87 14.07 -13.17
C GLU A 234 -17.38 14.42 -13.34
N LEU A 235 -16.56 13.41 -13.47
CA LEU A 235 -15.12 13.54 -13.69
C LEU A 235 -14.77 12.85 -15.02
N ASP A 236 -14.45 13.65 -16.03
CA ASP A 236 -14.14 13.18 -17.38
C ASP A 236 -12.63 13.06 -17.64
N ASP A 237 -11.89 14.15 -17.61
CA ASP A 237 -10.46 14.16 -17.87
C ASP A 237 -9.71 14.70 -16.66
N TRP A 238 -8.97 13.84 -15.98
CA TRP A 238 -8.17 14.23 -14.84
C TRP A 238 -6.68 13.94 -15.02
N THR A 239 -5.86 14.86 -14.54
CA THR A 239 -4.40 14.68 -14.54
C THR A 239 -3.98 13.66 -13.51
N MET A 240 -3.37 12.58 -13.98
CA MET A 240 -2.86 11.50 -13.12
C MET A 240 -1.37 11.65 -12.87
N PRO A 241 -0.94 11.94 -11.62
CA PRO A 241 0.48 12.02 -11.28
C PRO A 241 1.13 10.63 -11.12
N LEU A 242 0.32 9.60 -10.78
CA LEU A 242 0.75 8.22 -10.72
C LEU A 242 0.47 7.53 -12.05
N LYS A 243 1.47 6.85 -12.60
CA LYS A 243 1.32 6.08 -13.83
C LYS A 243 0.61 4.75 -13.60
N GLY A 244 -0.03 4.27 -14.66
CA GLY A 244 -0.70 2.98 -14.71
C GLY A 244 -2.22 3.11 -14.73
N ARG A 245 -2.84 2.37 -15.67
CA ARG A 245 -4.30 2.37 -15.81
C ARG A 245 -4.99 1.98 -14.50
N TYR A 246 -4.41 1.06 -13.75
CA TYR A 246 -4.91 0.65 -12.43
C TYR A 246 -4.97 1.80 -11.42
N GLN A 247 -4.10 2.81 -11.55
CA GLN A 247 -4.15 4.00 -10.69
C GLN A 247 -5.37 4.87 -11.01
N LYS A 248 -5.84 4.87 -12.25
CA LYS A 248 -7.09 5.58 -12.61
C LYS A 248 -8.29 4.94 -11.90
N TYR A 249 -8.33 3.61 -11.81
CA TYR A 249 -9.36 2.92 -11.03
C TYR A 249 -9.26 3.21 -9.53
N ASN A 250 -8.04 3.24 -8.98
CA ASN A 250 -7.84 3.61 -7.58
C ASN A 250 -8.29 5.05 -7.29
N ALA A 251 -7.99 5.99 -8.19
CA ALA A 251 -8.42 7.39 -8.09
C ALA A 251 -9.94 7.55 -8.25
N ALA A 252 -10.55 6.85 -9.22
CA ALA A 252 -12.00 6.82 -9.40
C ALA A 252 -12.70 6.23 -8.17
N LEU A 253 -12.21 5.12 -7.64
CA LEU A 253 -12.73 4.51 -6.42
C LEU A 253 -12.64 5.46 -5.22
N ALA A 254 -11.55 6.20 -5.08
CA ALA A 254 -11.39 7.21 -4.04
C ALA A 254 -12.37 8.37 -4.21
N GLY A 255 -12.53 8.90 -5.42
CA GLY A 255 -13.50 9.94 -5.74
C GLY A 255 -14.94 9.51 -5.45
N LEU A 256 -15.33 8.30 -5.90
CA LEU A 256 -16.61 7.68 -5.59
C LEU A 256 -16.83 7.55 -4.08
N THR A 257 -15.82 7.06 -3.37
CA THR A 257 -15.90 6.85 -1.92
C THR A 257 -16.15 8.17 -1.18
N VAL A 258 -15.37 9.21 -1.48
CA VAL A 258 -15.50 10.51 -0.80
C VAL A 258 -16.82 11.17 -1.15
N SER A 259 -17.18 11.23 -2.44
CA SER A 259 -18.42 11.85 -2.92
C SER A 259 -19.65 11.22 -2.26
N LYS A 260 -19.82 9.90 -2.36
CA LYS A 260 -20.99 9.19 -1.80
C LYS A 260 -21.02 9.14 -0.27
N THR A 261 -19.84 9.13 0.40
CA THR A 261 -19.81 9.09 1.87
C THR A 261 -20.14 10.44 2.49
N LEU A 262 -19.62 11.52 1.92
CA LEU A 262 -19.74 12.87 2.48
C LEU A 262 -20.73 13.77 1.73
N PHE A 263 -21.38 13.24 0.68
CA PHE A 263 -22.29 14.00 -0.20
C PHE A 263 -21.60 15.25 -0.78
N ILE A 264 -20.38 15.05 -1.28
CA ILE A 264 -19.53 16.10 -1.84
C ILE A 264 -19.72 16.14 -3.36
N ASP A 265 -19.95 17.35 -3.91
CA ASP A 265 -20.19 17.63 -5.33
C ASP A 265 -19.14 18.56 -5.99
N ASP A 266 -18.16 19.07 -5.24
CA ASP A 266 -17.11 19.93 -5.81
C ASP A 266 -16.07 19.12 -6.58
N THR A 267 -16.33 18.93 -7.88
CA THR A 267 -15.44 18.21 -8.80
C THR A 267 -14.06 18.86 -8.93
N LYS A 268 -13.93 20.17 -8.71
CA LYS A 268 -12.63 20.87 -8.81
C LYS A 268 -11.72 20.45 -7.65
N LYS A 269 -12.25 20.38 -6.44
CA LYS A 269 -11.50 19.93 -5.26
C LYS A 269 -11.14 18.44 -5.37
N ILE A 270 -12.04 17.59 -5.88
CA ILE A 270 -11.74 16.16 -6.13
C ILE A 270 -10.61 16.02 -7.14
N ARG A 271 -10.68 16.74 -8.29
CA ARG A 271 -9.59 16.74 -9.29
C ARG A 271 -8.26 17.24 -8.70
N ALA A 272 -8.30 18.29 -7.87
CA ALA A 272 -7.12 18.80 -7.18
C ALA A 272 -6.52 17.75 -6.26
N GLY A 273 -7.33 17.03 -5.48
CA GLY A 273 -6.87 15.96 -4.61
C GLY A 273 -6.23 14.79 -5.39
N ILE A 274 -6.81 14.40 -6.52
CA ILE A 274 -6.22 13.38 -7.38
C ILE A 274 -4.87 13.87 -7.94
N LYS A 275 -4.80 15.08 -8.46
CA LYS A 275 -3.59 15.69 -9.02
C LYS A 275 -2.48 15.84 -7.98
N ASN A 276 -2.82 16.23 -6.78
CA ASN A 276 -1.88 16.58 -5.71
C ASN A 276 -1.52 15.39 -4.80
N VAL A 277 -1.94 14.15 -5.12
CA VAL A 277 -1.77 12.99 -4.22
C VAL A 277 -0.32 12.78 -3.78
N ILE A 278 0.66 13.00 -4.66
CA ILE A 278 2.09 12.83 -4.31
C ILE A 278 2.52 13.92 -3.31
N SER A 279 2.17 15.19 -3.55
CA SER A 279 2.53 16.28 -2.63
C SER A 279 1.79 16.22 -1.30
N ASN A 280 0.53 15.78 -1.32
CA ASN A 280 -0.32 15.74 -0.12
C ASN A 280 -0.07 14.50 0.77
N THR A 281 0.51 13.42 0.22
CA THR A 281 0.67 12.14 0.97
C THR A 281 2.06 11.55 0.91
N GLY A 282 2.94 12.05 0.04
CA GLY A 282 4.28 11.50 -0.13
C GLY A 282 4.30 10.08 -0.70
N ILE A 283 3.22 9.62 -1.35
CA ILE A 283 3.18 8.26 -1.93
C ILE A 283 4.30 8.04 -2.95
N GLN A 284 4.99 6.91 -2.85
CA GLN A 284 6.13 6.57 -3.70
C GLN A 284 6.12 5.08 -4.07
N GLY A 285 7.04 4.70 -4.97
CA GLY A 285 7.22 3.30 -5.40
C GLY A 285 6.02 2.75 -6.18
N ARG A 286 5.33 3.58 -6.94
CA ARG A 286 4.21 3.24 -7.81
C ARG A 286 4.48 3.74 -9.22
N TYR A 287 5.17 2.91 -10.02
CA TYR A 287 5.71 3.29 -11.33
C TYR A 287 6.45 4.64 -11.24
N GLU A 288 7.30 4.78 -10.26
CA GLU A 288 8.00 6.03 -9.95
C GLU A 288 9.25 6.15 -10.81
N TYR A 289 9.34 7.21 -11.62
CA TYR A 289 10.61 7.56 -12.27
C TYR A 289 11.55 8.15 -11.21
N PHE A 290 12.38 7.28 -10.66
CA PHE A 290 13.43 7.70 -9.73
C PHE A 290 14.51 8.55 -10.42
N HIS A 291 14.84 8.21 -11.67
CA HIS A 291 15.75 8.98 -12.53
C HIS A 291 15.30 8.93 -13.98
N ARG A 292 15.64 9.96 -14.78
CA ARG A 292 15.13 10.07 -16.14
C ARG A 292 16.12 9.68 -17.23
N GLU A 293 17.42 9.97 -17.07
CA GLU A 293 18.45 9.73 -18.09
C GLU A 293 19.79 9.33 -17.45
N PRO A 294 20.12 8.03 -17.35
CA PRO A 294 19.33 6.86 -17.78
C PRO A 294 18.05 6.72 -16.97
N THR A 295 17.06 6.06 -17.56
CA THR A 295 15.76 5.86 -16.87
C THR A 295 15.88 4.82 -15.78
N ILE A 296 15.46 5.16 -14.56
CA ILE A 296 15.33 4.22 -13.45
C ILE A 296 13.88 4.31 -12.94
N ILE A 297 13.18 3.18 -12.97
CA ILE A 297 11.79 3.08 -12.51
C ILE A 297 11.75 2.21 -11.26
N PHE A 298 11.12 2.72 -10.20
CA PHE A 298 10.82 2.00 -8.98
C PHE A 298 9.35 1.59 -8.94
N ASP A 299 9.08 0.29 -8.75
CA ASP A 299 7.73 -0.19 -8.51
C ASP A 299 7.71 -1.29 -7.44
N SER A 300 6.75 -1.22 -6.56
CA SER A 300 6.61 -2.13 -5.42
C SER A 300 5.75 -3.37 -5.70
N ALA A 301 5.43 -3.66 -6.96
CA ALA A 301 4.72 -4.88 -7.35
C ALA A 301 5.47 -6.13 -6.84
N HIS A 302 4.75 -6.99 -6.12
CA HIS A 302 5.32 -8.12 -5.39
C HIS A 302 4.43 -9.37 -5.43
N ASN A 303 3.45 -9.38 -6.31
CA ASN A 303 2.60 -10.54 -6.63
C ASN A 303 2.32 -10.57 -8.14
N PRO A 304 1.83 -11.69 -8.70
CA PRO A 304 1.63 -11.83 -10.14
C PRO A 304 0.72 -10.78 -10.75
N GLU A 305 -0.39 -10.42 -10.09
CA GLU A 305 -1.30 -9.38 -10.57
C GLU A 305 -0.62 -8.00 -10.59
N GLY A 306 0.10 -7.63 -9.52
CA GLY A 306 0.85 -6.38 -9.46
C GLY A 306 1.91 -6.29 -10.56
N VAL A 307 2.66 -7.39 -10.79
CA VAL A 307 3.63 -7.48 -11.88
C VAL A 307 2.95 -7.35 -13.25
N SER A 308 1.82 -8.02 -13.47
CA SER A 308 1.06 -7.89 -14.70
C SER A 308 0.57 -6.47 -14.96
N ASN A 309 0.09 -5.80 -13.91
CA ASN A 309 -0.34 -4.41 -13.97
C ASN A 309 0.83 -3.46 -14.29
N PHE A 310 1.99 -3.65 -13.65
CA PHE A 310 3.22 -2.92 -13.98
C PHE A 310 3.62 -3.14 -15.45
N LEU A 311 3.66 -4.38 -15.90
CA LEU A 311 4.06 -4.73 -17.27
C LEU A 311 3.10 -4.19 -18.34
N SER A 312 1.82 -4.04 -18.03
CA SER A 312 0.84 -3.45 -18.97
C SER A 312 1.23 -2.01 -19.32
N GLU A 313 1.76 -1.25 -18.38
CA GLU A 313 2.24 0.12 -18.60
C GLU A 313 3.65 0.14 -19.19
N PHE A 314 4.56 -0.70 -18.68
CA PHE A 314 5.95 -0.70 -19.13
C PHE A 314 6.10 -1.06 -20.61
N ARG A 315 5.26 -1.99 -21.12
CA ARG A 315 5.24 -2.35 -22.54
C ARG A 315 4.89 -1.19 -23.47
N ILE A 316 4.15 -0.19 -23.01
CA ILE A 316 3.80 1.00 -23.81
C ILE A 316 5.05 1.85 -24.13
N GLU A 317 6.04 1.84 -23.24
CA GLU A 317 7.23 2.67 -23.39
C GLU A 317 8.54 1.88 -23.56
N LYS A 318 8.51 0.56 -23.44
CA LYS A 318 9.71 -0.29 -23.55
C LYS A 318 10.57 0.03 -24.77
N ASP A 319 9.94 0.24 -25.92
CA ASP A 319 10.63 0.46 -27.22
C ASP A 319 11.36 1.82 -27.30
N LYS A 320 11.20 2.68 -26.29
CA LYS A 320 11.98 3.93 -26.16
C LYS A 320 13.39 3.68 -25.67
N TYR A 321 13.67 2.52 -25.10
CA TYR A 321 14.93 2.18 -24.46
C TYR A 321 15.75 1.21 -25.30
N ASN A 322 17.08 1.37 -25.30
CA ASN A 322 17.99 0.46 -26.01
C ASN A 322 18.10 -0.88 -25.31
N LYS A 323 18.17 -0.88 -23.98
CA LYS A 323 18.21 -2.06 -23.11
C LYS A 323 17.35 -1.84 -21.90
N CYS A 324 16.58 -2.87 -21.55
CA CYS A 324 15.76 -2.89 -20.36
C CYS A 324 16.31 -3.93 -19.37
N SER A 325 16.81 -3.46 -18.25
CA SER A 325 17.34 -4.30 -17.16
C SER A 325 16.37 -4.34 -15.99
N LEU A 326 16.29 -5.48 -15.32
CA LEU A 326 15.51 -5.68 -14.10
C LEU A 326 16.45 -5.93 -12.93
N LEU A 327 16.28 -5.19 -11.82
CA LEU A 327 16.81 -5.55 -10.52
C LEU A 327 15.66 -6.07 -9.66
N PHE A 328 15.74 -7.35 -9.28
CA PHE A 328 14.64 -8.05 -8.61
C PHE A 328 15.05 -8.57 -7.23
N GLY A 329 14.21 -8.28 -6.25
CA GLY A 329 14.33 -8.84 -4.89
C GLY A 329 12.94 -8.86 -4.24
N VAL A 330 12.59 -9.97 -3.58
CA VAL A 330 11.22 -10.23 -3.13
C VAL A 330 11.19 -11.04 -1.83
N MET A 331 10.05 -11.08 -1.13
CA MET A 331 9.85 -11.92 0.05
C MET A 331 9.65 -13.40 -0.33
N LYS A 332 10.06 -14.33 0.56
CA LYS A 332 10.00 -15.79 0.34
C LYS A 332 8.58 -16.33 0.11
N ASP A 333 7.60 -15.68 0.73
CA ASP A 333 6.20 -16.10 0.71
C ASP A 333 5.46 -15.74 -0.59
N LYS A 334 6.14 -15.19 -1.59
CA LYS A 334 5.54 -14.74 -2.84
C LYS A 334 5.65 -15.79 -3.96
N SER A 335 4.78 -15.69 -4.95
CA SER A 335 4.76 -16.57 -6.14
C SER A 335 5.91 -16.24 -7.09
N ILE A 336 7.16 -16.52 -6.67
CA ILE A 336 8.39 -16.08 -7.34
C ILE A 336 8.45 -16.58 -8.79
N ASN A 337 8.20 -17.87 -9.02
CA ASN A 337 8.29 -18.47 -10.37
C ASN A 337 7.28 -17.86 -11.34
N GLU A 338 6.07 -17.58 -10.88
CA GLU A 338 5.03 -16.96 -11.71
C GLU A 338 5.42 -15.51 -12.07
N MET A 339 5.91 -14.72 -11.12
CA MET A 339 6.40 -13.37 -11.39
C MET A 339 7.58 -13.37 -12.37
N LEU A 340 8.58 -14.24 -12.17
CA LEU A 340 9.73 -14.35 -13.08
C LEU A 340 9.30 -14.76 -14.50
N SER A 341 8.31 -15.66 -14.62
CA SER A 341 7.76 -16.07 -15.93
C SER A 341 7.07 -14.91 -16.66
N LEU A 342 6.38 -14.02 -15.94
CA LEU A 342 5.77 -12.81 -16.50
C LEU A 342 6.81 -11.78 -16.94
N LEU A 343 7.90 -11.64 -16.19
CA LEU A 343 8.96 -10.64 -16.41
C LEU A 343 9.91 -11.06 -17.54
N ASN A 344 10.18 -12.37 -17.70
CA ASN A 344 11.17 -12.89 -18.65
C ASN A 344 11.02 -12.37 -20.10
N PRO A 345 9.81 -12.30 -20.70
CA PRO A 345 9.67 -11.86 -22.09
C PRO A 345 9.90 -10.35 -22.29
N VAL A 346 10.09 -9.58 -21.20
CA VAL A 346 10.08 -8.13 -21.26
C VAL A 346 11.46 -7.52 -21.04
N PHE A 347 12.29 -8.13 -20.19
CA PHE A 347 13.61 -7.59 -19.83
C PHE A 347 14.76 -8.33 -20.51
N ASP A 348 15.77 -7.58 -20.94
CA ASP A 348 16.96 -8.08 -21.60
C ASP A 348 17.98 -8.67 -20.62
N ASN A 349 18.05 -8.08 -19.42
CA ASN A 349 18.98 -8.49 -18.36
C ASN A 349 18.26 -8.64 -17.03
N PHE A 350 18.60 -9.71 -16.29
CA PHE A 350 18.08 -9.97 -14.96
C PHE A 350 19.18 -9.88 -13.92
N TYR A 351 18.98 -9.05 -12.91
CA TYR A 351 19.84 -8.89 -11.76
C TYR A 351 19.04 -9.21 -10.51
N LEU A 352 19.61 -10.05 -9.64
CA LEU A 352 18.99 -10.54 -8.42
C LEU A 352 19.76 -10.02 -7.22
N THR A 353 19.05 -9.57 -6.19
CA THR A 353 19.69 -9.01 -5.00
C THR A 353 19.04 -9.52 -3.72
N ASP A 354 19.83 -9.60 -2.66
CA ASP A 354 19.32 -9.77 -1.31
C ASP A 354 18.64 -8.47 -0.86
N ILE A 355 17.69 -8.60 0.07
CA ILE A 355 17.09 -7.49 0.80
C ILE A 355 17.47 -7.68 2.25
N ASN A 356 17.86 -6.61 2.95
CA ASN A 356 18.18 -6.68 4.37
C ASN A 356 16.90 -6.80 5.23
N TYR A 357 16.21 -7.92 5.05
CA TYR A 357 15.01 -8.28 5.78
C TYR A 357 14.91 -9.79 5.94
N GLU A 358 14.60 -10.27 7.16
CA GLU A 358 14.63 -11.71 7.50
C GLU A 358 13.72 -12.58 6.60
N ARG A 359 12.57 -12.06 6.20
CA ARG A 359 11.61 -12.75 5.35
C ARG A 359 11.93 -12.67 3.85
N ALA A 360 13.00 -11.99 3.45
CA ALA A 360 13.38 -11.87 2.05
C ALA A 360 13.93 -13.20 1.50
N ALA A 361 13.61 -13.50 0.24
CA ALA A 361 14.28 -14.57 -0.50
C ALA A 361 15.74 -14.18 -0.74
N LYS A 362 16.63 -15.15 -0.61
CA LYS A 362 18.05 -14.93 -0.93
C LYS A 362 18.23 -14.86 -2.45
N ALA A 363 19.14 -13.99 -2.91
CA ALA A 363 19.46 -13.89 -4.32
C ALA A 363 19.87 -15.24 -4.95
N SER A 364 20.52 -16.11 -4.16
CA SER A 364 20.86 -17.48 -4.56
C SER A 364 19.60 -18.37 -4.77
N GLU A 365 18.56 -18.20 -3.97
CA GLU A 365 17.27 -18.91 -4.12
C GLU A 365 16.55 -18.42 -5.38
N LEU A 366 16.57 -17.10 -5.60
CA LEU A 366 16.02 -16.49 -6.84
C LEU A 366 16.75 -16.97 -8.10
N LEU A 367 18.08 -17.14 -8.03
CA LEU A 367 18.88 -17.66 -9.14
C LEU A 367 18.51 -19.11 -9.48
N ILE A 368 18.23 -19.94 -8.48
CA ILE A 368 17.73 -21.31 -8.70
C ILE A 368 16.41 -21.28 -9.48
N SER A 369 15.47 -20.41 -9.05
CA SER A 369 14.19 -20.23 -9.76
C SER A 369 14.39 -19.74 -11.20
N CYS A 370 15.28 -18.79 -11.43
CA CYS A 370 15.64 -18.34 -12.79
C CYS A 370 16.19 -19.47 -13.64
N ASN A 371 17.12 -20.26 -13.13
CA ASN A 371 17.71 -21.40 -13.85
C ASN A 371 16.66 -22.46 -14.23
N GLN A 372 15.71 -22.76 -13.31
CA GLN A 372 14.61 -23.69 -13.59
C GLN A 372 13.69 -23.20 -14.73
N LEU A 373 13.56 -21.88 -14.89
CA LEU A 373 12.77 -21.23 -15.93
C LEU A 373 13.58 -20.91 -17.20
N GLY A 374 14.86 -21.27 -17.25
CA GLY A 374 15.73 -20.96 -18.38
C GLY A 374 16.09 -19.47 -18.51
N ILE A 375 16.00 -18.71 -17.42
CA ILE A 375 16.30 -17.27 -17.39
C ILE A 375 17.76 -17.07 -16.99
N SER A 376 18.53 -16.40 -17.85
CA SER A 376 19.91 -15.99 -17.51
C SER A 376 19.86 -14.80 -16.57
N ALA A 377 20.42 -14.95 -15.36
CA ALA A 377 20.41 -13.90 -14.35
C ALA A 377 21.76 -13.82 -13.63
N ALA A 378 22.09 -12.64 -13.10
CA ALA A 378 23.29 -12.39 -12.32
C ALA A 378 22.93 -11.90 -10.90
N ILE A 379 23.70 -12.31 -9.89
CA ILE A 379 23.55 -11.82 -8.53
C ILE A 379 24.31 -10.50 -8.35
N VAL A 380 23.67 -9.55 -7.68
CA VAL A 380 24.22 -8.25 -7.31
C VAL A 380 24.41 -8.22 -5.79
N ASN A 381 25.63 -7.95 -5.34
CA ASN A 381 25.95 -7.94 -3.90
C ASN A 381 25.43 -6.70 -3.16
N SER A 382 25.34 -5.57 -3.84
CA SER A 382 24.86 -4.29 -3.29
C SER A 382 23.88 -3.64 -4.27
N SER A 383 22.61 -3.65 -3.92
CA SER A 383 21.55 -2.99 -4.71
C SER A 383 21.81 -1.48 -4.84
N VAL A 384 22.31 -0.84 -3.78
CA VAL A 384 22.61 0.60 -3.72
C VAL A 384 23.74 0.95 -4.69
N GLU A 385 24.87 0.22 -4.64
CA GLU A 385 26.00 0.46 -5.55
C GLU A 385 25.63 0.16 -7.00
N PHE A 386 24.86 -0.90 -7.24
CA PHE A 386 24.41 -1.27 -8.57
C PHE A 386 23.56 -0.17 -9.20
N VAL A 387 22.57 0.36 -8.48
CA VAL A 387 21.73 1.48 -8.95
C VAL A 387 22.57 2.75 -9.10
N GLY A 388 23.47 3.04 -8.16
CA GLY A 388 24.40 4.17 -8.26
C GLY A 388 25.27 4.11 -9.51
N ASN A 389 25.83 2.93 -9.81
CA ASN A 389 26.65 2.73 -11.02
C ASN A 389 25.81 2.81 -12.30
N PHE A 390 24.53 2.42 -12.24
CA PHE A 390 23.63 2.52 -13.39
C PHE A 390 23.38 3.97 -13.82
N LEU A 391 23.44 4.94 -12.91
CA LEU A 391 23.33 6.36 -13.22
C LEU A 391 24.41 6.87 -14.20
N SER A 392 25.52 6.16 -14.33
CA SER A 392 26.62 6.47 -15.27
C SER A 392 26.51 5.70 -16.60
N GLN A 393 25.47 4.92 -16.80
CA GLN A 393 25.25 4.13 -18.02
C GLN A 393 24.72 4.98 -19.19
N ASN A 394 24.45 4.32 -20.32
CA ASN A 394 23.87 4.95 -21.49
C ASN A 394 22.51 5.59 -21.15
N LYS A 395 22.34 6.87 -21.48
CA LYS A 395 21.12 7.64 -21.21
C LYS A 395 19.83 7.03 -21.78
N LYS A 396 19.95 6.18 -22.80
CA LYS A 396 18.82 5.47 -23.42
C LYS A 396 18.54 4.09 -22.82
N ASP A 397 19.27 3.68 -21.78
CA ASP A 397 19.02 2.43 -21.09
C ASP A 397 18.01 2.64 -19.96
N CYS A 398 17.30 1.58 -19.62
CA CYS A 398 16.31 1.56 -18.54
C CYS A 398 16.64 0.48 -17.52
N LEU A 399 16.57 0.84 -16.24
CA LEU A 399 16.59 -0.07 -15.11
C LEU A 399 15.24 -0.01 -14.39
N VAL A 400 14.60 -1.16 -14.24
CA VAL A 400 13.43 -1.32 -13.38
C VAL A 400 13.89 -2.01 -12.09
N VAL A 401 13.54 -1.44 -10.95
CA VAL A 401 13.72 -2.07 -9.63
C VAL A 401 12.35 -2.48 -9.13
N LEU A 402 12.15 -3.79 -8.88
CA LEU A 402 10.83 -4.37 -8.65
C LEU A 402 10.88 -5.51 -7.63
N GLY A 403 9.76 -5.76 -6.95
CA GLY A 403 9.51 -6.94 -6.13
C GLY A 403 9.28 -6.66 -4.65
N SER A 404 9.74 -5.51 -4.12
CA SER A 404 9.53 -5.21 -2.70
C SER A 404 9.68 -3.72 -2.37
N MET A 405 8.77 -3.19 -1.57
CA MET A 405 8.94 -1.84 -1.00
C MET A 405 10.21 -1.71 -0.15
N TYR A 406 10.60 -2.76 0.55
CA TYR A 406 11.83 -2.77 1.37
C TYR A 406 13.10 -2.62 0.50
N LEU A 407 13.14 -3.28 -0.67
CA LEU A 407 14.24 -3.11 -1.63
C LEU A 407 14.34 -1.66 -2.11
N LEU A 408 13.21 -1.09 -2.53
CA LEU A 408 13.16 0.28 -3.01
C LEU A 408 13.59 1.27 -1.91
N GLY A 409 13.12 1.07 -0.68
CA GLY A 409 13.47 1.90 0.48
C GLY A 409 14.95 1.82 0.83
N GLU A 410 15.54 0.60 0.83
CA GLU A 410 16.97 0.38 1.07
C GLU A 410 17.82 1.14 0.06
N ILE A 411 17.48 1.05 -1.23
CA ILE A 411 18.19 1.75 -2.28
C ILE A 411 18.08 3.29 -2.11
N LYS A 412 16.87 3.80 -1.88
CA LYS A 412 16.66 5.24 -1.66
C LYS A 412 17.46 5.76 -0.46
N ALA A 413 17.36 5.06 0.67
CA ALA A 413 18.08 5.44 1.89
C ALA A 413 19.61 5.41 1.69
N GLY A 414 20.11 4.39 0.96
CA GLY A 414 21.54 4.25 0.68
C GLY A 414 22.05 5.35 -0.25
N LEU A 415 21.32 5.67 -1.32
CA LEU A 415 21.74 6.73 -2.25
C LEU A 415 21.69 8.13 -1.60
N LEU A 416 20.71 8.40 -0.74
CA LEU A 416 20.63 9.68 -0.01
C LEU A 416 21.82 9.86 0.95
N ARG A 417 22.28 8.79 1.62
CA ARG A 417 23.46 8.86 2.51
C ARG A 417 24.76 9.12 1.75
N ASN A 418 24.85 8.70 0.48
CA ASN A 418 26.05 8.92 -0.34
C ASN A 418 26.10 10.35 -0.93
N LEU A 419 25.01 11.13 -0.78
CA LEU A 419 24.92 12.52 -1.23
C LEU A 419 25.15 13.54 -0.09
N THR A 420 25.13 13.06 1.17
CA THR A 420 25.47 13.85 2.38
C THR A 420 26.87 13.53 2.87
#